data_d30dce953766e797186a6136a7f59823
#
_entry.id   d30dce953766e797186a6136a7f59823
#
_cell.length_a   1.000
_cell.length_b   1.000
_cell.length_c   1.000
_cell.angle_alpha   90.00
_cell.angle_beta   90.00
_cell.angle_gamma   90.00
#
_symmetry.space_group_name_H-M   'P 1'
#
loop_
_entity.id
_entity.type
_entity.pdbx_description
1 polymer ?
#
loop_
_entity_poly.entity_id
_entity_poly.type
_entity_poly.pdbx_seq_one_letter_code
_entity_poly.pdbx_strand_id
1 'polypeptide(L)'
;MTYKLTVTTLALTAITSTVAATHTKPDTEHPHIVLILCDDMGFSDLSCYGGEIHTPNIDYLAEQGIRFSQFKNTGRSCPSRAALLTGHYQHEAGMGWMTAVDEHRPGYRGQISDHLPTLAEVLRDQGYATYMSGKWHVTLDAAFETPNGSYPVQRGFDKYYGCLHGGGSYYKPDPVYHNLQRITEFPDDYYYTTAITDSAVSFIKQHPTQTPMFMYIAHYAPHLPLQAPQDKIDACRERYKAGYDVLRQQRFERQKALGLITPEMVLPVFQKEFPDGKRPAWTELTPQQQEKWITDMATYAAMIEIMDSGIGKVIPVSYTHLRAHET
;
A
#
# COMPACT_ATOMS: atom_id res chain seq x y z
N MET A 1 -34.46 -55.98 67.65
CA MET A 1 -34.77 -54.71 66.93
C MET A 1 -33.55 -54.33 66.06
N THR A 2 -33.63 -54.66 64.74
CA THR A 2 -32.52 -54.49 63.78
C THR A 2 -32.90 -53.36 62.84
N TYR A 3 -32.22 -52.27 62.96
CA TYR A 3 -32.40 -51.14 62.01
C TYR A 3 -31.60 -51.38 60.72
N LYS A 4 -32.29 -51.44 59.59
CA LYS A 4 -31.67 -51.43 58.25
C LYS A 4 -31.49 -49.98 57.83
N LEU A 5 -30.20 -49.62 57.56
CA LEU A 5 -29.81 -48.36 56.94
C LEU A 5 -29.94 -48.51 55.44
N THR A 6 -30.79 -47.71 54.82
CA THR A 6 -30.91 -47.63 53.34
C THR A 6 -30.07 -46.44 52.90
N VAL A 7 -29.01 -46.74 52.13
CA VAL A 7 -28.14 -45.73 51.47
C VAL A 7 -28.73 -45.43 50.10
N THR A 8 -29.22 -44.21 49.93
CA THR A 8 -29.72 -43.72 48.65
C THR A 8 -28.53 -43.04 47.91
N THR A 9 -28.08 -43.69 46.86
CA THR A 9 -27.02 -43.13 45.98
C THR A 9 -27.65 -42.12 45.03
N LEU A 10 -27.30 -40.83 45.17
CA LEU A 10 -27.65 -39.79 44.21
C LEU A 10 -26.66 -39.87 43.06
N ALA A 11 -27.16 -40.25 41.88
CA ALA A 11 -26.39 -40.16 40.63
C ALA A 11 -26.43 -38.72 40.11
N LEU A 12 -25.29 -38.01 40.15
CA LEU A 12 -25.11 -36.68 39.57
C LEU A 12 -24.79 -36.84 38.08
N THR A 13 -25.78 -36.68 37.21
CA THR A 13 -25.59 -36.62 35.76
C THR A 13 -25.06 -35.24 35.40
N ALA A 14 -23.76 -35.16 35.11
CA ALA A 14 -23.14 -33.98 34.51
C ALA A 14 -23.58 -33.86 33.03
N ILE A 15 -24.43 -32.89 32.74
CA ILE A 15 -24.76 -32.51 31.37
C ILE A 15 -23.60 -31.68 30.85
N THR A 16 -22.69 -32.30 30.10
CA THR A 16 -21.68 -31.61 29.31
C THR A 16 -22.36 -31.05 28.05
N SER A 17 -22.71 -29.75 28.08
CA SER A 17 -23.13 -29.03 26.91
C SER A 17 -21.92 -28.85 25.99
N THR A 18 -21.73 -29.73 25.04
CA THR A 18 -20.84 -29.47 23.92
C THR A 18 -21.47 -28.38 23.06
N VAL A 19 -20.98 -27.16 23.22
CA VAL A 19 -21.21 -26.11 22.22
C VAL A 19 -20.45 -26.54 20.97
N ALA A 20 -21.17 -27.14 20.01
CA ALA A 20 -20.65 -27.35 18.70
C ALA A 20 -20.41 -25.99 18.08
N ALA A 21 -19.13 -25.60 17.93
CA ALA A 21 -18.75 -24.47 17.09
C ALA A 21 -19.21 -24.81 15.66
N THR A 22 -20.25 -24.14 15.21
CA THR A 22 -20.68 -24.23 13.82
C THR A 22 -19.62 -23.52 13.00
N HIS A 23 -18.72 -24.31 12.40
CA HIS A 23 -17.81 -23.83 11.35
C HIS A 23 -18.68 -23.37 10.18
N THR A 24 -18.98 -22.10 10.09
CA THR A 24 -19.55 -21.51 8.88
C THR A 24 -18.45 -21.55 7.82
N LYS A 25 -18.76 -22.24 6.71
CA LYS A 25 -17.89 -22.23 5.52
C LYS A 25 -17.62 -20.76 5.13
N PRO A 26 -16.39 -20.38 4.79
CA PRO A 26 -16.12 -19.01 4.36
C PRO A 26 -17.11 -18.60 3.27
N ASP A 27 -17.63 -17.40 3.34
CA ASP A 27 -18.46 -16.84 2.27
C ASP A 27 -17.56 -16.60 1.05
N THR A 28 -17.50 -17.58 0.16
CA THR A 28 -16.71 -17.49 -1.08
C THR A 28 -17.36 -16.57 -2.11
N GLU A 29 -18.60 -16.15 -1.90
CA GLU A 29 -19.32 -15.22 -2.79
C GLU A 29 -18.87 -13.77 -2.55
N HIS A 30 -18.42 -13.43 -1.33
CA HIS A 30 -18.02 -12.09 -0.95
C HIS A 30 -16.64 -12.08 -0.25
N PRO A 31 -15.51 -12.27 -1.00
CA PRO A 31 -14.18 -12.29 -0.39
C PRO A 31 -13.79 -10.92 0.16
N HIS A 32 -13.00 -10.90 1.21
CA HIS A 32 -12.31 -9.66 1.63
C HIS A 32 -11.32 -9.22 0.56
N ILE A 33 -11.27 -7.92 0.30
CA ILE A 33 -10.41 -7.33 -0.74
C ILE A 33 -9.45 -6.35 -0.06
N VAL A 34 -8.15 -6.58 -0.19
CA VAL A 34 -7.11 -5.66 0.25
C VAL A 34 -6.33 -5.18 -0.98
N LEU A 35 -6.49 -3.91 -1.32
CA LEU A 35 -5.79 -3.26 -2.43
C LEU A 35 -4.63 -2.43 -1.86
N ILE A 36 -3.39 -2.77 -2.24
CA ILE A 36 -2.18 -2.04 -1.80
C ILE A 36 -1.59 -1.32 -3.01
N LEU A 37 -1.42 -0.01 -2.90
CA LEU A 37 -0.80 0.83 -3.92
C LEU A 37 0.43 1.53 -3.35
N CYS A 38 1.55 1.48 -4.09
CA CYS A 38 2.78 2.21 -3.80
C CYS A 38 2.92 3.40 -4.75
N ASP A 39 3.55 4.49 -4.31
CA ASP A 39 3.68 5.72 -5.09
C ASP A 39 5.12 5.92 -5.58
N ASP A 40 5.30 6.07 -6.90
CA ASP A 40 6.61 6.25 -7.57
C ASP A 40 7.61 5.10 -7.39
N MET A 41 7.14 3.87 -7.18
CA MET A 41 7.99 2.68 -7.13
C MET A 41 8.10 2.03 -8.51
N GLY A 42 9.33 1.74 -8.95
CA GLY A 42 9.58 0.96 -10.16
C GLY A 42 9.26 -0.52 -9.93
N PHE A 43 8.65 -1.21 -10.93
CA PHE A 43 8.33 -2.63 -10.80
C PHE A 43 9.56 -3.48 -10.46
N SER A 44 10.72 -3.14 -11.02
CA SER A 44 11.97 -3.87 -10.83
C SER A 44 12.73 -3.49 -9.55
N ASP A 45 12.17 -2.65 -8.69
CA ASP A 45 12.77 -2.36 -7.38
C ASP A 45 12.51 -3.48 -6.37
N LEU A 46 11.43 -4.23 -6.58
CA LEU A 46 11.07 -5.38 -5.74
C LEU A 46 11.96 -6.59 -6.05
N SER A 47 12.35 -7.34 -5.00
CA SER A 47 13.20 -8.54 -5.15
C SER A 47 12.53 -9.62 -5.99
N CYS A 48 11.22 -9.81 -5.92
CA CYS A 48 10.48 -10.75 -6.78
C CYS A 48 10.48 -10.36 -8.27
N TYR A 49 10.88 -9.14 -8.61
CA TYR A 49 11.09 -8.66 -9.97
C TYR A 49 12.58 -8.39 -10.30
N GLY A 50 13.50 -8.94 -9.50
CA GLY A 50 14.94 -8.88 -9.73
C GLY A 50 15.64 -7.67 -9.09
N GLY A 51 14.92 -6.85 -8.30
CA GLY A 51 15.47 -5.74 -7.53
C GLY A 51 16.47 -6.20 -6.46
N GLU A 52 17.30 -5.26 -6.00
CA GLU A 52 18.24 -5.48 -4.90
C GLU A 52 17.66 -5.08 -3.54
N ILE A 53 16.48 -4.44 -3.50
CA ILE A 53 15.82 -4.03 -2.27
C ILE A 53 15.18 -5.24 -1.61
N HIS A 54 15.33 -5.38 -0.29
CA HIS A 54 14.85 -6.53 0.45
C HIS A 54 13.34 -6.37 0.77
N THR A 55 12.49 -7.14 0.06
CA THR A 55 11.03 -7.05 0.14
C THR A 55 10.37 -8.41 0.41
N PRO A 56 10.73 -9.11 1.52
CA PRO A 56 10.32 -10.50 1.75
C PRO A 56 8.80 -10.68 1.91
N ASN A 57 8.07 -9.66 2.38
CA ASN A 57 6.63 -9.76 2.56
C ASN A 57 5.87 -9.60 1.24
N ILE A 58 6.34 -8.71 0.36
CA ILE A 58 5.81 -8.58 -1.00
C ILE A 58 6.20 -9.81 -1.83
N ASP A 59 7.41 -10.36 -1.65
CA ASP A 59 7.86 -11.59 -2.29
C ASP A 59 6.97 -12.77 -1.88
N TYR A 60 6.60 -12.87 -0.60
CA TYR A 60 5.64 -13.88 -0.14
C TYR A 60 4.29 -13.78 -0.91
N LEU A 61 3.76 -12.57 -1.08
CA LEU A 61 2.54 -12.38 -1.88
C LEU A 61 2.73 -12.80 -3.35
N ALA A 62 3.90 -12.52 -3.91
CA ALA A 62 4.24 -12.91 -5.27
C ALA A 62 4.38 -14.43 -5.45
N GLU A 63 4.85 -15.13 -4.43
CA GLU A 63 4.97 -16.60 -4.39
C GLU A 63 3.61 -17.30 -4.22
N GLN A 64 2.71 -16.69 -3.44
CA GLN A 64 1.38 -17.24 -3.19
C GLN A 64 0.34 -16.87 -4.26
N GLY A 65 0.66 -15.96 -5.17
CA GLY A 65 -0.28 -15.39 -6.12
C GLY A 65 0.26 -15.31 -7.55
N ILE A 66 -0.19 -14.30 -8.28
CA ILE A 66 0.15 -14.07 -9.67
C ILE A 66 1.02 -12.80 -9.79
N ARG A 67 2.16 -12.90 -10.48
CA ARG A 67 2.99 -11.76 -10.85
C ARG A 67 2.70 -11.34 -12.29
N PHE A 68 2.30 -10.10 -12.49
CA PHE A 68 2.08 -9.54 -13.81
C PHE A 68 3.39 -8.97 -14.37
N SER A 69 3.78 -9.38 -15.58
CA SER A 69 4.95 -8.84 -16.29
C SER A 69 4.61 -7.67 -17.22
N GLN A 70 3.31 -7.44 -17.49
CA GLN A 70 2.81 -6.42 -18.43
C GLN A 70 1.71 -5.56 -17.78
N PHE A 71 1.92 -5.09 -16.56
CA PHE A 71 1.01 -4.18 -15.89
C PHE A 71 1.38 -2.72 -16.20
N LYS A 72 0.39 -1.92 -16.61
CA LYS A 72 0.60 -0.52 -17.00
C LYS A 72 -0.34 0.39 -16.23
N ASN A 73 0.10 1.63 -16.02
CA ASN A 73 -0.69 2.71 -15.44
C ASN A 73 -0.69 3.93 -16.36
N THR A 74 -1.22 5.06 -15.92
CA THR A 74 -1.31 6.29 -16.72
C THR A 74 -0.09 7.21 -16.56
N GLY A 75 0.99 6.73 -15.94
CA GLY A 75 2.28 7.41 -15.81
C GLY A 75 2.37 8.53 -14.77
N ARG A 76 1.24 8.93 -14.14
CA ARG A 76 1.18 9.94 -13.07
C ARG A 76 0.26 9.51 -11.95
N SER A 77 0.49 10.05 -10.74
CA SER A 77 -0.23 9.66 -9.52
C SER A 77 -1.74 9.91 -9.59
N CYS A 78 -2.20 11.16 -9.75
CA CYS A 78 -3.62 11.49 -9.75
C CYS A 78 -4.40 10.77 -10.87
N PRO A 79 -3.94 10.79 -12.13
CA PRO A 79 -4.58 10.07 -13.22
C PRO A 79 -4.67 8.57 -12.98
N SER A 80 -3.59 7.94 -12.47
CA SER A 80 -3.56 6.49 -12.18
C SER A 80 -4.53 6.12 -11.06
N ARG A 81 -4.60 6.95 -10.00
CA ARG A 81 -5.53 6.74 -8.88
C ARG A 81 -6.98 6.89 -9.32
N ALA A 82 -7.29 7.91 -10.11
CA ALA A 82 -8.63 8.10 -10.65
C ALA A 82 -9.04 6.92 -11.53
N ALA A 83 -8.17 6.46 -12.44
CA ALA A 83 -8.44 5.31 -13.29
C ALA A 83 -8.62 4.02 -12.47
N LEU A 84 -7.77 3.78 -11.46
CA LEU A 84 -7.86 2.61 -10.57
C LEU A 84 -9.18 2.62 -9.77
N LEU A 85 -9.55 3.77 -9.22
CA LEU A 85 -10.72 3.90 -8.35
C LEU A 85 -12.05 3.88 -9.11
N THR A 86 -12.08 4.29 -10.39
CA THR A 86 -13.34 4.37 -11.16
C THR A 86 -13.46 3.27 -12.21
N GLY A 87 -12.37 2.60 -12.60
CA GLY A 87 -12.36 1.67 -13.73
C GLY A 87 -12.45 2.36 -15.10
N HIS A 88 -12.37 3.69 -15.13
CA HIS A 88 -12.47 4.51 -16.35
C HIS A 88 -11.14 5.17 -16.70
N TYR A 89 -11.00 5.64 -17.94
CA TYR A 89 -9.84 6.46 -18.28
C TYR A 89 -9.83 7.75 -17.46
N GLN A 90 -8.64 8.18 -17.10
CA GLN A 90 -8.43 9.35 -16.23
C GLN A 90 -9.14 10.63 -16.75
N HIS A 91 -9.24 10.81 -18.06
CA HIS A 91 -9.95 11.97 -18.66
C HIS A 91 -11.46 11.88 -18.45
N GLU A 92 -12.04 10.68 -18.50
CA GLU A 92 -13.47 10.48 -18.19
C GLU A 92 -13.72 10.74 -16.69
N ALA A 93 -12.75 10.34 -15.85
CA ALA A 93 -12.79 10.60 -14.41
C ALA A 93 -12.46 12.06 -14.03
N GLY A 94 -12.28 12.98 -14.99
CA GLY A 94 -11.95 14.39 -14.72
C GLY A 94 -10.50 14.66 -14.34
N MET A 95 -9.65 13.63 -14.36
CA MET A 95 -8.28 13.62 -13.83
C MET A 95 -7.23 13.41 -14.92
N GLY A 96 -7.37 14.08 -16.06
CA GLY A 96 -6.36 14.06 -17.13
C GLY A 96 -5.04 14.74 -16.73
N TRP A 97 -5.03 15.49 -15.61
CA TRP A 97 -3.86 16.16 -15.03
C TRP A 97 -3.85 16.07 -13.52
N MET A 98 -3.10 16.95 -12.86
CA MET A 98 -2.90 16.98 -11.41
C MET A 98 -4.03 17.75 -10.69
N THR A 99 -4.07 17.67 -9.36
CA THR A 99 -5.08 18.29 -8.49
C THR A 99 -4.91 19.79 -8.26
N ALA A 100 -3.80 20.38 -8.72
CA ALA A 100 -3.45 21.77 -8.44
C ALA A 100 -4.42 22.79 -9.08
N VAL A 101 -5.06 22.44 -10.21
CA VAL A 101 -5.89 23.37 -10.97
C VAL A 101 -7.10 22.68 -11.60
N ASP A 102 -8.27 23.27 -11.46
CA ASP A 102 -9.44 22.99 -12.31
C ASP A 102 -9.34 23.84 -13.60
N GLU A 103 -9.13 23.18 -14.74
CA GLU A 103 -9.08 23.88 -16.02
C GLU A 103 -10.47 24.14 -16.61
N HIS A 104 -11.55 23.84 -15.88
CA HIS A 104 -12.94 23.97 -16.31
C HIS A 104 -13.29 23.22 -17.61
N ARG A 105 -12.51 22.17 -17.93
CA ARG A 105 -12.77 21.25 -19.05
C ARG A 105 -13.14 19.86 -18.50
N PRO A 106 -14.06 19.12 -19.11
CA PRO A 106 -14.55 17.83 -18.56
C PRO A 106 -13.44 16.84 -18.14
N GLY A 107 -12.40 16.69 -18.94
CA GLY A 107 -11.29 15.78 -18.67
C GLY A 107 -10.23 16.32 -17.70
N TYR A 108 -10.32 17.58 -17.23
CA TYR A 108 -9.27 18.29 -16.50
C TYR A 108 -9.84 19.12 -15.35
N ARG A 109 -10.60 18.46 -14.48
CA ARG A 109 -11.32 19.10 -13.36
C ARG A 109 -10.47 19.21 -12.08
N GLY A 110 -9.27 18.60 -12.07
CA GLY A 110 -8.40 18.59 -10.91
C GLY A 110 -8.95 17.78 -9.73
N GLN A 111 -10.07 17.11 -9.87
CA GLN A 111 -10.65 16.19 -8.90
C GLN A 111 -11.43 15.08 -9.58
N ILE A 112 -11.62 13.99 -8.86
CA ILE A 112 -12.37 12.83 -9.34
C ILE A 112 -13.83 13.22 -9.60
N SER A 113 -14.34 12.81 -10.77
CA SER A 113 -15.70 13.10 -11.21
C SER A 113 -16.75 12.50 -10.26
N ASP A 114 -17.79 13.26 -9.94
CA ASP A 114 -18.95 12.82 -9.17
C ASP A 114 -19.96 12.01 -10.01
N HIS A 115 -19.82 12.03 -11.34
CA HIS A 115 -20.66 11.26 -12.25
C HIS A 115 -20.24 9.80 -12.40
N LEU A 116 -19.04 9.43 -11.95
CA LEU A 116 -18.53 8.07 -11.99
C LEU A 116 -18.43 7.50 -10.58
N PRO A 117 -19.05 6.34 -10.33
CA PRO A 117 -18.87 5.69 -9.02
C PRO A 117 -17.43 5.24 -8.83
N THR A 118 -16.95 5.31 -7.61
CA THR A 118 -15.68 4.70 -7.22
C THR A 118 -15.86 3.22 -6.91
N LEU A 119 -14.76 2.47 -6.92
CA LEU A 119 -14.72 1.07 -6.47
C LEU A 119 -15.27 0.92 -5.04
N ALA A 120 -14.99 1.89 -4.16
CA ALA A 120 -15.50 1.89 -2.80
C ALA A 120 -17.03 2.09 -2.75
N GLU A 121 -17.59 3.01 -3.55
CA GLU A 121 -19.03 3.20 -3.67
C GLU A 121 -19.71 1.94 -4.18
N VAL A 122 -19.19 1.32 -5.26
CA VAL A 122 -19.74 0.09 -5.82
C VAL A 122 -19.72 -1.06 -4.81
N LEU A 123 -18.60 -1.27 -4.11
CA LEU A 123 -18.48 -2.34 -3.13
C LEU A 123 -19.34 -2.10 -1.90
N ARG A 124 -19.44 -0.85 -1.42
CA ARG A 124 -20.33 -0.48 -0.32
C ARG A 124 -21.81 -0.78 -0.65
N ASP A 125 -22.23 -0.49 -1.86
CA ASP A 125 -23.60 -0.81 -2.33
C ASP A 125 -23.84 -2.33 -2.41
N GLN A 126 -22.78 -3.15 -2.47
CA GLN A 126 -22.82 -4.62 -2.37
C GLN A 126 -22.65 -5.13 -0.93
N GLY A 127 -22.71 -4.27 0.07
CA GLY A 127 -22.65 -4.64 1.49
C GLY A 127 -21.26 -4.75 2.08
N TYR A 128 -20.20 -4.33 1.38
CA TYR A 128 -18.86 -4.27 1.93
C TYR A 128 -18.71 -3.10 2.91
N ALA A 129 -18.03 -3.33 4.01
CA ALA A 129 -17.42 -2.26 4.79
C ALA A 129 -16.16 -1.77 4.05
N THR A 130 -16.00 -0.46 3.91
CA THR A 130 -14.99 0.12 3.03
C THR A 130 -14.04 1.04 3.80
N TYR A 131 -12.74 0.75 3.77
CA TYR A 131 -11.74 1.46 4.54
C TYR A 131 -10.58 1.90 3.67
N MET A 132 -10.01 3.07 3.99
CA MET A 132 -8.83 3.57 3.30
C MET A 132 -7.80 4.09 4.29
N SER A 133 -6.53 3.76 4.05
CA SER A 133 -5.39 4.36 4.75
C SER A 133 -4.33 4.80 3.76
N GLY A 134 -3.92 6.07 3.84
CA GLY A 134 -2.82 6.63 3.05
C GLY A 134 -3.22 7.77 2.10
N LYS A 135 -2.49 7.86 0.99
CA LYS A 135 -2.59 8.94 0.02
C LYS A 135 -3.84 8.82 -0.86
N TRP A 136 -4.65 9.89 -0.89
CA TRP A 136 -5.81 10.01 -1.75
C TRP A 136 -5.49 10.61 -3.13
N HIS A 137 -5.11 11.86 -3.18
CA HIS A 137 -4.61 12.62 -4.33
C HIS A 137 -5.54 12.68 -5.55
N VAL A 138 -6.85 12.74 -5.33
CA VAL A 138 -7.87 12.98 -6.36
C VAL A 138 -8.93 13.99 -5.90
N THR A 139 -8.58 14.84 -4.96
CA THR A 139 -9.35 16.03 -4.52
C THR A 139 -8.59 17.28 -4.98
N LEU A 140 -9.30 18.27 -5.52
CA LEU A 140 -8.72 19.56 -5.91
C LEU A 140 -8.00 20.22 -4.71
N ASP A 141 -6.77 20.69 -4.89
CA ASP A 141 -5.96 21.25 -3.81
C ASP A 141 -6.66 22.42 -3.10
N ALA A 142 -7.39 23.25 -3.83
CA ALA A 142 -8.18 24.35 -3.28
C ALA A 142 -9.33 23.89 -2.35
N ALA A 143 -9.66 22.59 -2.33
CA ALA A 143 -10.73 22.04 -1.48
C ALA A 143 -10.20 21.32 -0.22
N PHE A 144 -8.90 21.37 0.10
CA PHE A 144 -8.36 20.65 1.24
C PHE A 144 -8.88 21.13 2.62
N GLU A 145 -9.35 22.36 2.71
CA GLU A 145 -9.90 22.90 3.96
C GLU A 145 -11.44 22.80 4.02
N THR A 146 -12.10 22.48 2.88
CA THR A 146 -13.57 22.46 2.79
C THR A 146 -14.01 21.25 1.98
N PRO A 147 -14.60 20.23 2.61
CA PRO A 147 -15.11 19.05 1.91
C PRO A 147 -16.11 19.44 0.81
N ASN A 148 -15.85 18.97 -0.41
CA ASN A 148 -16.57 19.38 -1.63
C ASN A 148 -17.20 18.19 -2.38
N GLY A 149 -17.38 17.05 -1.73
CA GLY A 149 -17.89 15.83 -2.36
C GLY A 149 -16.81 14.91 -2.91
N SER A 150 -15.52 15.29 -2.87
CA SER A 150 -14.41 14.48 -3.42
C SER A 150 -13.50 13.82 -2.38
N TYR A 151 -13.76 14.01 -1.07
CA TYR A 151 -12.99 13.35 -0.01
C TYR A 151 -13.26 11.85 0.05
N PRO A 152 -12.34 11.02 0.53
CA PRO A 152 -12.52 9.57 0.58
C PRO A 152 -13.86 9.13 1.22
N VAL A 153 -14.23 9.71 2.37
CA VAL A 153 -15.51 9.37 3.04
C VAL A 153 -16.73 9.86 2.29
N GLN A 154 -16.60 10.83 1.39
CA GLN A 154 -17.66 11.29 0.49
C GLN A 154 -17.72 10.46 -0.81
N ARG A 155 -16.69 9.62 -1.03
CA ARG A 155 -16.51 8.78 -2.22
C ARG A 155 -16.46 7.31 -1.86
N GLY A 156 -17.29 6.91 -0.90
CA GLY A 156 -17.61 5.52 -0.61
C GLY A 156 -16.81 4.85 0.50
N PHE A 157 -15.84 5.50 1.14
CA PHE A 157 -15.12 4.92 2.26
C PHE A 157 -15.79 5.25 3.60
N ASP A 158 -16.07 4.23 4.42
CA ASP A 158 -16.65 4.39 5.77
C ASP A 158 -15.64 4.93 6.77
N LYS A 159 -14.35 4.60 6.59
CA LYS A 159 -13.24 5.11 7.41
C LYS A 159 -12.08 5.52 6.52
N TYR A 160 -11.45 6.62 6.87
CA TYR A 160 -10.28 7.14 6.19
C TYR A 160 -9.23 7.66 7.17
N TYR A 161 -7.97 7.36 6.91
CA TYR A 161 -6.81 7.99 7.53
C TYR A 161 -5.78 8.29 6.45
N GLY A 162 -5.33 9.54 6.32
CA GLY A 162 -4.26 9.84 5.36
C GLY A 162 -4.25 11.27 4.82
N CYS A 163 -3.44 11.48 3.78
CA CYS A 163 -3.25 12.76 3.11
C CYS A 163 -4.13 12.90 1.87
N LEU A 164 -4.71 14.06 1.68
CA LEU A 164 -5.44 14.40 0.45
C LEU A 164 -4.49 14.78 -0.69
N HIS A 165 -3.34 15.37 -0.39
CA HIS A 165 -2.36 15.88 -1.36
C HIS A 165 -1.39 14.83 -1.92
N GLY A 166 -0.60 15.27 -2.90
CA GLY A 166 0.30 14.43 -3.67
C GLY A 166 1.68 14.19 -3.10
N GLY A 167 2.19 15.08 -2.24
CA GLY A 167 3.56 15.06 -1.77
C GLY A 167 3.75 15.78 -0.44
N GLY A 168 4.85 15.53 0.28
CA GLY A 168 5.15 16.20 1.55
C GLY A 168 6.09 15.42 2.46
N SER A 169 6.31 15.92 3.66
CA SER A 169 7.19 15.30 4.65
C SER A 169 6.62 13.97 5.16
N TYR A 170 7.49 12.99 5.38
CA TYR A 170 7.13 11.72 6.03
C TYR A 170 7.02 11.84 7.56
N TYR A 171 7.65 12.86 8.14
CA TYR A 171 7.64 13.10 9.59
C TYR A 171 6.56 14.10 10.03
N LYS A 172 6.20 15.02 9.14
CA LYS A 172 5.17 16.04 9.38
C LYS A 172 4.35 16.24 8.10
N PRO A 173 3.59 15.22 7.69
CA PRO A 173 2.70 15.36 6.52
C PRO A 173 1.57 16.34 6.85
N ASP A 174 1.20 17.18 5.89
CA ASP A 174 0.13 18.16 6.05
C ASP A 174 -0.51 18.49 4.70
N PRO A 175 -1.84 18.38 4.59
CA PRO A 175 -2.80 18.00 5.61
C PRO A 175 -3.01 16.48 5.72
N VAL A 176 -3.12 15.96 6.95
CA VAL A 176 -3.56 14.59 7.25
C VAL A 176 -4.97 14.65 7.85
N TYR A 177 -5.79 13.69 7.49
CA TYR A 177 -7.17 13.57 7.96
C TYR A 177 -7.44 12.20 8.59
N HIS A 178 -8.29 12.19 9.61
CA HIS A 178 -9.06 11.03 10.03
C HIS A 178 -10.53 11.32 9.71
N ASN A 179 -11.05 10.65 8.69
CA ASN A 179 -12.33 10.98 8.06
C ASN A 179 -12.34 12.43 7.52
N LEU A 180 -13.14 13.31 8.13
CA LEU A 180 -13.18 14.75 7.80
C LEU A 180 -12.42 15.62 8.80
N GLN A 181 -11.85 15.02 9.85
CA GLN A 181 -11.13 15.74 10.88
C GLN A 181 -9.64 15.86 10.51
N ARG A 182 -9.14 17.08 10.34
CA ARG A 182 -7.72 17.35 10.13
C ARG A 182 -6.92 17.04 11.38
N ILE A 183 -5.78 16.38 11.23
CA ILE A 183 -4.80 16.10 12.27
C ILE A 183 -3.65 17.10 12.11
N THR A 184 -3.33 17.81 13.17
CA THR A 184 -2.29 18.87 13.19
C THR A 184 -1.13 18.54 14.11
N GLU A 185 -1.27 17.54 14.98
CA GLU A 185 -0.27 17.14 15.94
C GLU A 185 0.16 15.70 15.70
N PHE A 186 1.46 15.46 15.71
CA PHE A 186 2.07 14.16 15.49
C PHE A 186 3.04 13.84 16.63
N PRO A 187 3.14 12.57 17.07
CA PRO A 187 4.18 12.13 17.99
C PRO A 187 5.59 12.42 17.45
N ASP A 188 6.58 12.54 18.34
CA ASP A 188 7.97 12.81 17.95
C ASP A 188 8.60 11.71 17.10
N ASP A 189 8.15 10.46 17.28
CA ASP A 189 8.57 9.27 16.53
C ASP A 189 7.69 8.99 15.29
N TYR A 190 6.82 9.93 14.92
CA TYR A 190 5.90 9.75 13.80
C TYR A 190 6.65 9.56 12.49
N TYR A 191 6.26 8.51 11.76
CA TYR A 191 6.70 8.27 10.38
C TYR A 191 5.51 7.80 9.53
N TYR A 192 5.18 8.56 8.50
CA TYR A 192 3.90 8.42 7.77
C TYR A 192 3.69 7.03 7.17
N THR A 193 4.74 6.39 6.62
CA THR A 193 4.64 5.02 6.08
C THR A 193 4.18 4.03 7.15
N THR A 194 4.72 4.13 8.36
CA THR A 194 4.31 3.31 9.51
C THR A 194 2.89 3.63 9.94
N ALA A 195 2.54 4.92 10.03
CA ALA A 195 1.21 5.36 10.44
C ALA A 195 0.11 4.89 9.47
N ILE A 196 0.37 4.87 8.16
CA ILE A 196 -0.54 4.29 7.15
C ILE A 196 -0.80 2.81 7.47
N THR A 197 0.24 2.03 7.71
CA THR A 197 0.11 0.61 8.01
C THR A 197 -0.60 0.36 9.33
N ASP A 198 -0.21 1.05 10.39
CA ASP A 198 -0.79 0.86 11.72
C ASP A 198 -2.28 1.26 11.76
N SER A 199 -2.66 2.29 10.99
CA SER A 199 -4.06 2.65 10.78
C SER A 199 -4.84 1.55 10.04
N ALA A 200 -4.26 1.01 8.96
CA ALA A 200 -4.87 -0.11 8.23
C ALA A 200 -5.07 -1.34 9.12
N VAL A 201 -4.05 -1.73 9.88
CA VAL A 201 -4.12 -2.83 10.87
C VAL A 201 -5.19 -2.56 11.93
N SER A 202 -5.30 -1.31 12.41
CA SER A 202 -6.33 -0.90 13.36
C SER A 202 -7.74 -1.05 12.78
N PHE A 203 -7.96 -0.63 11.54
CA PHE A 203 -9.25 -0.78 10.87
C PHE A 203 -9.63 -2.24 10.67
N ILE A 204 -8.67 -3.10 10.26
CA ILE A 204 -8.89 -4.54 10.11
C ILE A 204 -9.26 -5.19 11.44
N LYS A 205 -8.51 -4.89 12.53
CA LYS A 205 -8.79 -5.43 13.87
C LYS A 205 -10.16 -5.01 14.45
N GLN A 206 -10.66 -3.85 14.06
CA GLN A 206 -11.97 -3.33 14.49
C GLN A 206 -13.10 -3.75 13.55
N HIS A 207 -12.79 -4.41 12.45
CA HIS A 207 -13.78 -4.81 11.45
C HIS A 207 -14.65 -5.95 11.97
N PRO A 208 -15.99 -5.90 11.79
CA PRO A 208 -16.88 -7.00 12.11
C PRO A 208 -16.62 -8.21 11.19
N THR A 209 -16.33 -9.38 11.76
CA THR A 209 -15.90 -10.58 11.00
C THR A 209 -16.95 -11.15 10.05
N GLN A 210 -18.23 -10.77 10.20
CA GLN A 210 -19.34 -11.27 9.39
C GLN A 210 -19.65 -10.39 8.15
N THR A 211 -18.96 -9.28 7.99
CA THR A 211 -19.19 -8.35 6.88
C THR A 211 -18.00 -8.44 5.89
N PRO A 212 -18.21 -8.53 4.58
CA PRO A 212 -17.09 -8.45 3.65
C PRO A 212 -16.42 -7.07 3.73
N MET A 213 -15.10 -7.01 3.55
CA MET A 213 -14.31 -5.78 3.69
C MET A 213 -13.58 -5.45 2.40
N PHE A 214 -13.61 -4.18 2.03
CA PHE A 214 -12.68 -3.57 1.10
C PHE A 214 -11.74 -2.64 1.83
N MET A 215 -10.44 -2.93 1.81
CA MET A 215 -9.38 -2.12 2.40
C MET A 215 -8.44 -1.59 1.31
N TYR A 216 -8.37 -0.27 1.15
CA TYR A 216 -7.42 0.38 0.26
C TYR A 216 -6.27 0.98 1.07
N ILE A 217 -5.07 0.40 0.93
CA ILE A 217 -3.83 0.88 1.56
C ILE A 217 -3.02 1.58 0.48
N ALA A 218 -3.01 2.89 0.51
CA ALA A 218 -2.38 3.73 -0.49
C ALA A 218 -1.09 4.34 0.07
N HIS A 219 0.02 3.57 0.04
CA HIS A 219 1.30 4.06 0.53
C HIS A 219 1.75 5.30 -0.24
N TYR A 220 2.33 6.24 0.52
CA TYR A 220 3.00 7.40 -0.01
C TYR A 220 4.44 7.06 -0.46
N ALA A 221 5.06 6.10 0.21
CA ALA A 221 6.39 5.60 -0.11
C ALA A 221 6.40 4.86 -1.47
N PRO A 222 7.53 4.98 -2.20
CA PRO A 222 8.75 5.74 -1.93
C PRO A 222 8.82 7.13 -2.62
N HIS A 223 7.69 7.82 -2.82
CA HIS A 223 7.63 9.15 -3.43
C HIS A 223 8.54 10.17 -2.71
N LEU A 224 9.08 11.13 -3.44
CA LEU A 224 9.85 12.25 -2.86
C LEU A 224 9.04 13.07 -1.83
N PRO A 225 9.73 13.66 -0.81
CA PRO A 225 11.17 13.69 -0.56
C PRO A 225 11.71 12.36 -0.03
N LEU A 226 12.98 12.05 -0.32
CA LEU A 226 13.63 10.88 0.25
C LEU A 226 13.88 11.11 1.74
N GLN A 227 13.14 10.42 2.57
CA GLN A 227 13.21 10.51 4.03
C GLN A 227 12.95 9.16 4.67
N ALA A 228 13.87 8.70 5.50
CA ALA A 228 13.72 7.49 6.31
C ALA A 228 14.51 7.66 7.63
N PRO A 229 14.22 6.87 8.68
CA PRO A 229 15.03 6.82 9.88
C PRO A 229 16.49 6.47 9.57
N GLN A 230 17.43 7.15 10.23
CA GLN A 230 18.86 7.06 9.91
C GLN A 230 19.40 5.63 10.04
N ASP A 231 18.97 4.89 11.06
CA ASP A 231 19.37 3.49 11.28
C ASP A 231 18.97 2.58 10.10
N LYS A 232 17.84 2.86 9.46
CA LYS A 232 17.34 2.13 8.27
C LYS A 232 18.13 2.51 7.02
N ILE A 233 18.49 3.79 6.88
CA ILE A 233 19.36 4.25 5.78
C ILE A 233 20.71 3.57 5.88
N ASP A 234 21.32 3.59 7.08
CA ASP A 234 22.65 3.01 7.31
C ASP A 234 22.68 1.51 7.03
N ALA A 235 21.63 0.78 7.37
CA ALA A 235 21.47 -0.64 7.05
C ALA A 235 21.46 -0.95 5.54
N CYS A 236 21.00 0.00 4.71
CA CYS A 236 20.93 -0.17 3.26
C CYS A 236 22.20 0.27 2.51
N ARG A 237 23.07 1.09 3.11
CA ARG A 237 24.19 1.77 2.42
C ARG A 237 25.18 0.85 1.73
N GLU A 238 25.57 -0.26 2.39
CA GLU A 238 26.58 -1.18 1.86
C GLU A 238 26.20 -1.72 0.48
N ARG A 239 24.91 -1.98 0.26
CA ARG A 239 24.34 -2.49 -1.00
C ARG A 239 24.64 -1.59 -2.20
N TYR A 240 24.75 -0.28 -1.99
CA TYR A 240 24.87 0.73 -3.06
C TYR A 240 26.31 1.17 -3.36
N LYS A 241 27.29 0.70 -2.58
CA LYS A 241 28.73 1.04 -2.81
C LYS A 241 29.28 0.54 -4.14
N ALA A 242 28.70 -0.53 -4.70
CA ALA A 242 29.09 -1.05 -6.01
C ALA A 242 28.76 -0.08 -7.17
N GLY A 243 27.89 0.89 -6.92
CA GLY A 243 27.45 1.88 -7.90
C GLY A 243 26.38 1.37 -8.87
N TYR A 244 25.70 2.33 -9.48
CA TYR A 244 24.50 2.06 -10.28
C TYR A 244 24.77 1.25 -11.55
N ASP A 245 25.95 1.31 -12.15
CA ASP A 245 26.24 0.54 -13.37
C ASP A 245 26.33 -0.96 -13.07
N VAL A 246 26.96 -1.32 -11.94
CA VAL A 246 27.05 -2.71 -11.46
C VAL A 246 25.67 -3.21 -11.03
N LEU A 247 24.95 -2.42 -10.24
CA LEU A 247 23.62 -2.80 -9.76
C LEU A 247 22.63 -3.01 -10.91
N ARG A 248 22.69 -2.16 -11.93
CA ARG A 248 21.84 -2.29 -13.12
C ARG A 248 22.11 -3.59 -13.88
N GLN A 249 23.39 -3.95 -14.05
CA GLN A 249 23.77 -5.23 -14.67
C GLN A 249 23.28 -6.41 -13.81
N GLN A 250 23.49 -6.38 -12.51
CA GLN A 250 23.06 -7.44 -11.61
C GLN A 250 21.54 -7.61 -11.61
N ARG A 251 20.76 -6.51 -11.63
CA ARG A 251 19.30 -6.52 -11.72
C ARG A 251 18.86 -7.16 -13.04
N PHE A 252 19.50 -6.81 -14.15
CA PHE A 252 19.21 -7.38 -15.46
C PHE A 252 19.45 -8.90 -15.52
N GLU A 253 20.56 -9.39 -14.96
CA GLU A 253 20.86 -10.83 -14.90
C GLU A 253 19.85 -11.57 -13.98
N ARG A 254 19.45 -10.97 -12.87
CA ARG A 254 18.40 -11.57 -12.01
C ARG A 254 17.06 -11.64 -12.74
N GLN A 255 16.69 -10.63 -13.53
CA GLN A 255 15.46 -10.66 -14.32
C GLN A 255 15.47 -11.78 -15.37
N LYS A 256 16.62 -12.04 -16.02
CA LYS A 256 16.77 -13.21 -16.90
C LYS A 256 16.61 -14.51 -16.14
N ALA A 257 17.26 -14.66 -14.99
CA ALA A 257 17.18 -15.85 -14.16
C ALA A 257 15.77 -16.13 -13.65
N LEU A 258 14.98 -15.08 -13.41
CA LEU A 258 13.56 -15.17 -13.01
C LEU A 258 12.60 -15.39 -14.20
N GLY A 259 13.10 -15.41 -15.44
CA GLY A 259 12.27 -15.54 -16.64
C GLY A 259 11.36 -14.34 -16.92
N LEU A 260 11.65 -13.18 -16.34
CA LEU A 260 10.88 -11.94 -16.55
C LEU A 260 11.21 -11.29 -17.90
N ILE A 261 12.41 -11.52 -18.40
CA ILE A 261 12.88 -11.10 -19.71
C ILE A 261 13.53 -12.30 -20.41
N THR A 262 13.55 -12.29 -21.75
CA THR A 262 14.14 -13.41 -22.52
C THR A 262 15.66 -13.39 -22.47
N PRO A 263 16.32 -14.55 -22.60
CA PRO A 263 17.78 -14.65 -22.61
C PRO A 263 18.45 -13.80 -23.69
N GLU A 264 17.77 -13.60 -24.82
CA GLU A 264 18.27 -12.86 -25.98
C GLU A 264 18.23 -11.34 -25.79
N MET A 265 17.44 -10.86 -24.81
CA MET A 265 17.41 -9.44 -24.51
C MET A 265 18.79 -8.95 -24.05
N VAL A 266 19.15 -7.79 -24.55
CA VAL A 266 20.38 -7.09 -24.19
C VAL A 266 20.03 -5.89 -23.31
N LEU A 267 20.90 -5.62 -22.33
CA LEU A 267 20.74 -4.44 -21.48
C LEU A 267 20.91 -3.18 -22.34
N PRO A 268 19.89 -2.31 -22.44
CA PRO A 268 20.00 -1.11 -23.28
C PRO A 268 21.18 -0.26 -22.83
N VAL A 269 21.97 0.23 -23.79
CA VAL A 269 22.96 1.26 -23.49
C VAL A 269 22.22 2.52 -23.12
N PHE A 270 22.60 3.18 -22.01
CA PHE A 270 22.05 4.49 -21.70
C PHE A 270 22.34 5.44 -22.85
N GLN A 271 21.28 5.95 -23.48
CA GLN A 271 21.43 7.09 -24.36
C GLN A 271 21.93 8.26 -23.51
N LYS A 272 23.00 8.88 -23.97
CA LYS A 272 23.74 9.94 -23.26
C LYS A 272 22.92 11.24 -23.08
N GLU A 273 21.67 11.25 -23.47
CA GLU A 273 20.83 12.45 -23.56
C GLU A 273 19.69 12.39 -22.57
N PHE A 274 19.98 12.75 -21.32
CA PHE A 274 18.97 13.36 -20.45
C PHE A 274 18.82 14.84 -20.84
N PRO A 275 17.63 15.47 -20.65
CA PRO A 275 17.40 16.88 -20.92
C PRO A 275 18.45 17.83 -20.32
N ASP A 276 19.09 17.39 -19.25
CA ASP A 276 20.08 18.14 -18.44
C ASP A 276 21.51 17.66 -18.64
N GLY A 277 21.81 16.81 -19.61
CA GLY A 277 23.15 16.36 -19.92
C GLY A 277 23.43 14.88 -19.64
N LYS A 278 24.65 14.46 -19.92
CA LYS A 278 25.13 13.09 -19.84
C LYS A 278 25.05 12.56 -18.40
N ARG A 279 24.41 11.42 -18.18
CA ARG A 279 24.65 10.65 -16.95
C ARG A 279 26.09 10.13 -17.01
N PRO A 280 26.98 10.54 -16.08
CA PRO A 280 28.34 10.02 -16.03
C PRO A 280 28.35 8.53 -15.69
N ALA A 281 29.38 7.79 -16.09
CA ALA A 281 29.61 6.47 -15.52
C ALA A 281 29.94 6.60 -14.02
N TRP A 282 29.66 5.55 -13.25
CA TRP A 282 29.95 5.57 -11.81
C TRP A 282 31.39 5.95 -11.48
N THR A 283 32.33 5.47 -12.29
CA THR A 283 33.77 5.74 -12.13
C THR A 283 34.19 7.16 -12.50
N GLU A 284 33.32 7.92 -13.15
CA GLU A 284 33.56 9.33 -13.50
C GLU A 284 33.07 10.28 -12.39
N LEU A 285 32.33 9.77 -11.43
CA LEU A 285 31.84 10.56 -10.29
C LEU A 285 32.96 10.82 -9.28
N THR A 286 32.95 12.04 -8.71
CA THR A 286 33.76 12.34 -7.55
C THR A 286 33.32 11.53 -6.32
N PRO A 287 34.18 11.31 -5.33
CA PRO A 287 33.78 10.62 -4.08
C PRO A 287 32.58 11.25 -3.40
N GLN A 288 32.42 12.57 -3.44
CA GLN A 288 31.26 13.28 -2.88
C GLN A 288 29.98 12.99 -3.67
N GLN A 289 30.04 12.90 -4.99
CA GLN A 289 28.91 12.55 -5.82
C GLN A 289 28.50 11.09 -5.63
N GLN A 290 29.48 10.17 -5.54
CA GLN A 290 29.22 8.76 -5.23
C GLN A 290 28.54 8.63 -3.85
N GLU A 291 29.05 9.33 -2.85
CA GLU A 291 28.49 9.31 -1.50
C GLU A 291 27.04 9.82 -1.46
N LYS A 292 26.76 10.91 -2.20
CA LYS A 292 25.38 11.41 -2.34
C LYS A 292 24.47 10.34 -2.97
N TRP A 293 24.90 9.69 -4.06
CA TRP A 293 24.13 8.64 -4.72
C TRP A 293 23.89 7.44 -3.83
N ILE A 294 24.90 7.02 -3.07
CA ILE A 294 24.78 5.93 -2.10
C ILE A 294 23.72 6.29 -1.06
N THR A 295 23.77 7.52 -0.53
CA THR A 295 22.82 8.00 0.48
C THR A 295 21.40 8.08 -0.07
N ASP A 296 21.22 8.66 -1.26
CA ASP A 296 19.91 8.80 -1.91
C ASP A 296 19.27 7.41 -2.15
N MET A 297 20.04 6.47 -2.72
CA MET A 297 19.56 5.11 -2.99
C MET A 297 19.33 4.28 -1.73
N ALA A 298 20.18 4.44 -0.72
CA ALA A 298 19.97 3.79 0.57
C ALA A 298 18.71 4.31 1.28
N THR A 299 18.43 5.61 1.17
CA THR A 299 17.21 6.22 1.72
C THR A 299 15.97 5.68 0.97
N TYR A 300 16.02 5.65 -0.36
CA TYR A 300 14.94 5.09 -1.18
C TYR A 300 14.65 3.62 -0.83
N ALA A 301 15.70 2.81 -0.70
CA ALA A 301 15.57 1.41 -0.30
C ALA A 301 14.99 1.28 1.12
N ALA A 302 15.46 2.06 2.07
CA ALA A 302 14.94 2.07 3.43
C ALA A 302 13.44 2.40 3.48
N MET A 303 12.98 3.35 2.66
CA MET A 303 11.55 3.68 2.55
C MET A 303 10.72 2.49 2.07
N ILE A 304 11.21 1.73 1.07
CA ILE A 304 10.56 0.53 0.55
C ILE A 304 10.60 -0.61 1.58
N GLU A 305 11.72 -0.84 2.23
CA GLU A 305 11.86 -1.91 3.25
C GLU A 305 10.97 -1.65 4.47
N ILE A 306 10.78 -0.38 4.88
CA ILE A 306 9.83 -0.03 5.94
C ILE A 306 8.40 -0.28 5.47
N MET A 307 8.07 0.05 4.23
CA MET A 307 6.76 -0.22 3.63
C MET A 307 6.50 -1.72 3.56
N ASP A 308 7.45 -2.52 3.08
CA ASP A 308 7.36 -3.99 3.03
C ASP A 308 7.14 -4.59 4.43
N SER A 309 7.91 -4.12 5.42
CA SER A 309 7.71 -4.52 6.82
C SER A 309 6.30 -4.19 7.33
N GLY A 310 5.75 -3.05 6.91
CA GLY A 310 4.37 -2.68 7.18
C GLY A 310 3.37 -3.65 6.54
N ILE A 311 3.54 -3.99 5.28
CA ILE A 311 2.72 -4.99 4.57
C ILE A 311 2.79 -6.33 5.30
N GLY A 312 3.97 -6.70 5.82
CA GLY A 312 4.16 -7.89 6.66
C GLY A 312 3.34 -7.90 7.96
N LYS A 313 2.92 -6.73 8.49
CA LYS A 313 1.97 -6.65 9.61
C LYS A 313 0.52 -6.84 9.14
N VAL A 314 0.18 -6.39 7.94
CA VAL A 314 -1.18 -6.48 7.39
C VAL A 314 -1.53 -7.92 7.04
N ILE A 315 -0.62 -8.66 6.42
CA ILE A 315 -0.86 -10.03 5.96
C ILE A 315 -1.38 -10.95 7.08
N PRO A 316 -0.67 -11.14 8.21
CA PRO A 316 -1.14 -12.04 9.29
C PRO A 316 -2.46 -11.59 9.89
N VAL A 317 -2.67 -10.27 10.08
CA VAL A 317 -3.91 -9.75 10.66
C VAL A 317 -5.09 -10.01 9.74
N SER A 318 -4.91 -9.88 8.42
CA SER A 318 -5.92 -10.22 7.43
C SER A 318 -6.26 -11.71 7.50
N TYR A 319 -5.27 -12.60 7.56
CA TYR A 319 -5.51 -14.03 7.69
C TYR A 319 -6.15 -14.43 9.02
N THR A 320 -5.68 -13.89 10.14
CA THR A 320 -6.16 -14.32 11.48
C THR A 320 -7.49 -13.68 11.86
N HIS A 321 -7.73 -12.42 11.50
CA HIS A 321 -8.94 -11.71 11.87
C HIS A 321 -10.09 -11.92 10.87
N LEU A 322 -9.77 -11.98 9.56
CA LEU A 322 -10.78 -12.11 8.50
C LEU A 322 -11.08 -13.58 8.15
N ARG A 323 -10.15 -14.52 8.42
CA ARG A 323 -10.29 -15.96 8.21
C ARG A 323 -10.43 -16.75 9.51
N ALA A 324 -10.79 -16.14 10.62
CA ALA A 324 -10.84 -16.75 11.96
C ALA A 324 -11.71 -18.03 12.08
N HIS A 325 -12.21 -18.57 10.96
CA HIS A 325 -13.08 -19.73 10.92
C HIS A 325 -12.60 -20.85 9.98
N GLU A 326 -11.35 -20.80 9.50
CA GLU A 326 -10.80 -21.89 8.63
C GLU A 326 -10.00 -22.97 9.38
N THR A 327 -10.07 -23.04 10.73
CA THR A 327 -9.45 -24.11 11.52
C THR A 327 -10.47 -25.10 12.07
#